data_20c078998a00121b43c3b4b0d15360a3
#
_entry.id   20c078998a00121b43c3b4b0d15360a3
#
_cell.length_a   1.000
_cell.length_b   1.000
_cell.length_c   1.000
_cell.angle_alpha   90.00
_cell.angle_beta   90.00
_cell.angle_gamma   90.00
#
_symmetry.space_group_name_H-M   'P 1'
#
loop_
_entity.id
_entity.type
_entity.pdbx_description
1 polymer ?
#
loop_
_entity_poly.entity_id
_entity_poly.type
_entity_poly.pdbx_seq_one_letter_code
_entity_poly.pdbx_strand_id
1 'polypeptide(L)'
;MKKTVIIVVGLLLCVVGATVIGQKKNLSPKEERREVREKRRADRIASFEKTMDSVILSRNFQFNPQTMQRQPAGPMRQIMNPAFNVGVWDGTVDICLPYIKGYVPPYYVMILNYTVPNVQGYTTEQTHEGWMVTFSTSLFSASTYTFTFEIFTRTGGANLT
;
A
#
# COMPACT_ATOMS: atom_id res chain seq x y z
N MET A 1 -0.67 -47.91 43.88
CA MET A 1 0.24 -46.74 43.96
C MET A 1 0.30 -45.84 42.73
N LYS A 2 -0.14 -46.25 41.53
CA LYS A 2 -0.09 -45.40 40.30
C LYS A 2 -1.25 -44.39 40.17
N LYS A 3 -2.40 -44.63 40.83
CA LYS A 3 -3.59 -43.76 40.74
C LYS A 3 -3.52 -42.50 41.61
N THR A 4 -2.80 -42.53 42.71
CA THR A 4 -2.64 -41.41 43.64
C THR A 4 -1.67 -40.33 43.11
N VAL A 5 -0.69 -40.75 42.31
CA VAL A 5 0.29 -39.82 41.71
C VAL A 5 -0.37 -38.92 40.63
N ILE A 6 -1.33 -39.46 39.87
CA ILE A 6 -2.02 -38.73 38.83
C ILE A 6 -2.92 -37.61 39.40
N ILE A 7 -3.54 -37.87 40.56
CA ILE A 7 -4.42 -36.89 41.24
C ILE A 7 -3.58 -35.70 41.79
N VAL A 8 -2.39 -35.97 42.32
CA VAL A 8 -1.50 -34.92 42.86
C VAL A 8 -0.93 -34.04 41.74
N VAL A 9 -0.58 -34.63 40.58
CA VAL A 9 -0.09 -33.88 39.43
C VAL A 9 -1.22 -33.02 38.79
N GLY A 10 -2.45 -33.57 38.77
CA GLY A 10 -3.61 -32.82 38.30
C GLY A 10 -3.97 -31.61 39.18
N LEU A 11 -3.78 -31.74 40.49
CA LEU A 11 -4.07 -30.65 41.43
C LEU A 11 -2.97 -29.55 41.43
N LEU A 12 -1.74 -29.91 41.11
CA LEU A 12 -0.64 -28.96 41.00
C LEU A 12 -0.72 -28.11 39.72
N LEU A 13 -1.31 -28.64 38.63
CA LEU A 13 -1.52 -27.89 37.37
C LEU A 13 -2.67 -26.89 37.47
N CYS A 14 -3.63 -27.05 38.34
CA CYS A 14 -4.74 -26.11 38.55
C CYS A 14 -4.34 -24.84 39.34
N VAL A 15 -3.24 -24.85 40.08
CA VAL A 15 -2.82 -23.71 40.91
C VAL A 15 -1.97 -22.68 40.14
N VAL A 16 -1.39 -23.06 38.98
CA VAL A 16 -0.56 -22.17 38.17
C VAL A 16 -1.39 -21.31 37.19
N GLY A 17 -2.68 -21.62 37.02
CA GLY A 17 -3.59 -20.95 36.08
C GLY A 17 -4.28 -19.65 36.58
N ALA A 18 -4.10 -19.25 37.85
CA ALA A 18 -4.97 -18.23 38.47
C ALA A 18 -4.31 -16.93 38.90
N THR A 19 -3.16 -16.53 38.31
CA THR A 19 -2.54 -15.23 38.65
C THR A 19 -2.08 -14.41 37.46
N VAL A 20 -2.93 -14.33 36.43
CA VAL A 20 -2.87 -13.17 35.51
C VAL A 20 -4.13 -12.32 35.70
N ILE A 21 -4.35 -11.91 36.94
CA ILE A 21 -5.21 -10.75 37.21
C ILE A 21 -4.39 -9.55 36.75
N GLY A 22 -4.76 -8.99 35.59
CA GLY A 22 -4.17 -7.81 35.04
C GLY A 22 -4.07 -6.71 36.12
N GLN A 23 -2.87 -6.39 36.53
CA GLN A 23 -2.63 -5.17 37.29
C GLN A 23 -3.12 -4.00 36.41
N LYS A 24 -4.31 -3.47 36.75
CA LYS A 24 -4.76 -2.17 36.25
C LYS A 24 -3.70 -1.17 36.66
N LYS A 25 -2.80 -0.85 35.74
CA LYS A 25 -1.81 0.20 35.90
C LYS A 25 -2.60 1.47 36.21
N ASN A 26 -2.50 1.99 37.43
CA ASN A 26 -3.11 3.26 37.79
C ASN A 26 -2.36 4.36 37.02
N LEU A 27 -2.80 4.61 35.79
CA LEU A 27 -2.27 5.65 34.93
C LEU A 27 -2.80 7.00 35.40
N SER A 28 -2.00 8.02 35.33
CA SER A 28 -2.46 9.38 35.56
C SER A 28 -3.51 9.75 34.48
N PRO A 29 -4.45 10.64 34.73
CA PRO A 29 -5.46 11.05 33.73
C PRO A 29 -4.86 11.58 32.41
N LYS A 30 -3.63 12.06 32.45
CA LYS A 30 -2.88 12.53 31.28
C LYS A 30 -2.35 11.35 30.45
N GLU A 31 -1.84 10.32 31.10
CA GLU A 31 -1.33 9.10 30.47
C GLU A 31 -2.49 8.30 29.84
N GLU A 32 -3.62 8.18 30.55
CA GLU A 32 -4.82 7.52 30.03
C GLU A 32 -5.32 8.19 28.74
N ARG A 33 -5.39 9.53 28.72
CA ARG A 33 -5.77 10.28 27.51
C ARG A 33 -4.76 10.07 26.35
N ARG A 34 -3.48 9.91 26.66
CA ARG A 34 -2.45 9.64 25.68
C ARG A 34 -2.60 8.23 25.10
N GLU A 35 -2.76 7.21 25.92
CA GLU A 35 -3.00 5.83 25.48
C GLU A 35 -4.27 5.71 24.62
N VAL A 36 -5.36 6.35 25.01
CA VAL A 36 -6.60 6.37 24.21
C VAL A 36 -6.38 7.02 22.84
N ARG A 37 -5.60 8.10 22.77
CA ARG A 37 -5.27 8.75 21.48
C ARG A 37 -4.39 7.87 20.61
N GLU A 38 -3.39 7.23 21.18
CA GLU A 38 -2.48 6.33 20.47
C GLU A 38 -3.24 5.10 19.95
N LYS A 39 -4.11 4.50 20.76
CA LYS A 39 -4.98 3.40 20.34
C LYS A 39 -5.89 3.80 19.18
N ARG A 40 -6.60 4.93 19.29
CA ARG A 40 -7.46 5.42 18.20
C ARG A 40 -6.69 5.73 16.91
N ARG A 41 -5.42 6.14 17.04
CA ARG A 41 -4.56 6.35 15.87
C ARG A 41 -4.15 5.02 15.24
N ALA A 42 -3.76 4.05 16.03
CA ALA A 42 -3.42 2.70 15.57
C ALA A 42 -4.62 2.03 14.88
N ASP A 43 -5.81 2.10 15.48
CA ASP A 43 -7.04 1.53 14.92
C ASP A 43 -7.40 2.18 13.57
N ARG A 44 -7.20 3.49 13.43
CA ARG A 44 -7.42 4.20 12.15
C ARG A 44 -6.42 3.78 11.08
N ILE A 45 -5.15 3.63 11.44
CA ILE A 45 -4.12 3.17 10.50
C ILE A 45 -4.46 1.75 10.03
N ALA A 46 -4.76 0.83 10.95
CA ALA A 46 -5.10 -0.55 10.60
C ALA A 46 -6.35 -0.66 9.72
N SER A 47 -7.38 0.16 9.98
CA SER A 47 -8.57 0.20 9.13
C SER A 47 -8.27 0.76 7.73
N PHE A 48 -7.41 1.75 7.64
CA PHE A 48 -6.98 2.34 6.37
C PHE A 48 -6.14 1.34 5.56
N GLU A 49 -5.17 0.67 6.17
CA GLU A 49 -4.36 -0.39 5.53
C GLU A 49 -5.26 -1.49 4.95
N LYS A 50 -6.23 -1.97 5.73
CA LYS A 50 -7.19 -2.98 5.25
C LYS A 50 -8.02 -2.50 4.06
N THR A 51 -8.41 -1.23 4.04
CA THR A 51 -9.14 -0.64 2.92
C THR A 51 -8.25 -0.57 1.68
N MET A 52 -6.99 -0.14 1.82
CA MET A 52 -6.03 -0.08 0.73
C MET A 52 -5.77 -1.47 0.14
N ASP A 53 -5.58 -2.49 0.97
CA ASP A 53 -5.41 -3.87 0.53
C ASP A 53 -6.62 -4.33 -0.32
N SER A 54 -7.83 -4.04 0.13
CA SER A 54 -9.06 -4.38 -0.60
C SER A 54 -9.12 -3.68 -1.96
N VAL A 55 -8.77 -2.40 -2.03
CA VAL A 55 -8.75 -1.61 -3.28
C VAL A 55 -7.75 -2.19 -4.28
N ILE A 56 -6.54 -2.50 -3.83
CA ILE A 56 -5.48 -3.03 -4.70
C ILE A 56 -5.87 -4.43 -5.23
N LEU A 57 -6.36 -5.30 -4.35
CA LEU A 57 -6.77 -6.65 -4.72
C LEU A 57 -8.01 -6.66 -5.63
N SER A 58 -8.88 -5.65 -5.54
CA SER A 58 -10.02 -5.51 -6.45
C SER A 58 -9.64 -5.11 -7.86
N ARG A 59 -8.39 -4.67 -8.09
CA ARG A 59 -7.88 -4.12 -9.36
C ARG A 59 -8.66 -2.91 -9.87
N ASN A 60 -9.26 -2.14 -8.94
CA ASN A 60 -10.04 -0.94 -9.26
C ASN A 60 -9.48 0.21 -8.43
N PHE A 61 -8.52 0.95 -9.00
CA PHE A 61 -7.92 2.09 -8.35
C PHE A 61 -7.46 3.15 -9.35
N GLN A 62 -7.30 4.36 -8.86
CA GLN A 62 -6.79 5.48 -9.63
C GLN A 62 -5.56 6.08 -8.94
N PHE A 63 -4.52 6.28 -9.72
CA PHE A 63 -3.30 6.97 -9.30
C PHE A 63 -3.29 8.38 -9.87
N ASN A 64 -3.15 9.39 -8.99
CA ASN A 64 -3.07 10.79 -9.38
C ASN A 64 -1.65 11.31 -9.08
N PRO A 65 -0.78 11.45 -10.08
CA PRO A 65 0.59 11.86 -9.88
C PRO A 65 0.68 13.33 -9.48
N GLN A 66 1.47 13.63 -8.47
CA GLN A 66 1.74 15.01 -8.02
C GLN A 66 3.08 15.53 -8.55
N THR A 67 4.00 14.62 -8.78
CA THR A 67 5.34 14.93 -9.28
C THR A 67 5.78 13.92 -10.32
N MET A 68 6.68 14.34 -11.20
CA MET A 68 7.36 13.45 -12.13
C MET A 68 8.85 13.74 -12.17
N GLN A 69 9.63 12.70 -12.39
CA GLN A 69 11.09 12.80 -12.57
C GLN A 69 11.55 11.84 -13.65
N ARG A 70 12.42 12.30 -14.50
CA ARG A 70 13.07 11.42 -15.47
C ARG A 70 14.15 10.60 -14.80
N GLN A 71 14.13 9.30 -14.99
CA GLN A 71 15.19 8.41 -14.52
C GLN A 71 16.33 8.32 -15.56
N PRO A 72 17.59 8.14 -15.12
CA PRO A 72 18.03 8.05 -13.72
C PRO A 72 18.31 9.41 -13.03
N ALA A 73 18.38 10.52 -13.73
CA ALA A 73 18.91 11.77 -13.16
C ALA A 73 18.26 13.06 -13.73
N GLY A 74 16.94 13.07 -13.89
CA GLY A 74 16.23 14.29 -14.30
C GLY A 74 15.83 15.18 -13.11
N PRO A 75 15.53 16.48 -13.35
CA PRO A 75 14.95 17.33 -12.33
C PRO A 75 13.53 16.90 -12.00
N MET A 76 13.16 16.95 -10.70
CA MET A 76 11.80 16.73 -10.27
C MET A 76 10.90 17.89 -10.71
N ARG A 77 9.75 17.58 -11.26
CA ARG A 77 8.77 18.57 -11.76
C ARG A 77 7.42 18.31 -11.09
N GLN A 78 6.74 19.37 -10.71
CA GLN A 78 5.39 19.28 -10.18
C GLN A 78 4.37 19.16 -11.32
N ILE A 79 3.35 18.35 -11.10
CA ILE A 79 2.21 18.17 -12.00
C ILE A 79 1.04 18.93 -11.40
N MET A 80 0.68 20.05 -12.02
CA MET A 80 -0.36 20.95 -11.51
C MET A 80 -1.75 20.62 -12.05
N ASN A 81 -1.83 19.87 -13.15
CA ASN A 81 -3.10 19.54 -13.77
C ASN A 81 -3.70 18.27 -13.16
N PRO A 82 -4.86 18.35 -12.48
CA PRO A 82 -5.51 17.21 -11.86
C PRO A 82 -6.11 16.20 -12.86
N ALA A 83 -6.14 16.52 -14.13
CA ALA A 83 -6.60 15.60 -15.17
C ALA A 83 -5.58 14.48 -15.47
N PHE A 84 -4.33 14.63 -15.04
CA PHE A 84 -3.34 13.57 -15.19
C PHE A 84 -3.55 12.48 -14.16
N ASN A 85 -3.82 11.27 -14.64
CA ASN A 85 -4.07 10.10 -13.82
C ASN A 85 -3.74 8.80 -14.56
N VAL A 86 -3.65 7.72 -13.80
CA VAL A 86 -3.67 6.34 -14.31
C VAL A 86 -4.78 5.60 -13.59
N GLY A 87 -5.81 5.19 -14.31
CA GLY A 87 -6.90 4.36 -13.82
C GLY A 87 -6.68 2.90 -14.14
N VAL A 88 -6.82 2.01 -13.17
CA VAL A 88 -6.82 0.56 -13.36
C VAL A 88 -8.23 0.06 -13.06
N TRP A 89 -8.86 -0.60 -14.03
CA TRP A 89 -10.26 -1.02 -13.99
C TRP A 89 -10.39 -2.45 -14.51
N ASP A 90 -10.26 -3.44 -13.63
CA ASP A 90 -10.45 -4.87 -13.90
C ASP A 90 -9.89 -5.35 -15.26
N GLY A 91 -8.60 -5.07 -15.49
CA GLY A 91 -7.90 -5.49 -16.72
C GLY A 91 -7.86 -4.46 -17.85
N THR A 92 -8.47 -3.30 -17.65
CA THR A 92 -8.31 -2.11 -18.52
C THR A 92 -7.50 -1.07 -17.78
N VAL A 93 -6.59 -0.38 -18.47
CA VAL A 93 -5.82 0.73 -17.90
C VAL A 93 -6.00 1.98 -18.74
N ASP A 94 -6.48 3.03 -18.10
CA ASP A 94 -6.57 4.36 -18.66
C ASP A 94 -5.36 5.17 -18.23
N ILE A 95 -4.58 5.65 -19.18
CA ILE A 95 -3.34 6.38 -18.92
C ILE A 95 -3.49 7.79 -19.49
N CYS A 96 -3.43 8.78 -18.61
CA CYS A 96 -3.33 10.19 -18.98
C CYS A 96 -2.17 10.82 -18.19
N LEU A 97 -0.98 10.81 -18.75
CA LEU A 97 0.24 11.27 -18.08
C LEU A 97 0.99 12.32 -18.91
N PRO A 98 1.63 13.31 -18.26
CA PRO A 98 2.58 14.17 -18.95
C PRO A 98 3.87 13.38 -19.24
N TYR A 99 4.45 13.61 -20.39
CA TYR A 99 5.65 12.91 -20.81
C TYR A 99 6.60 13.92 -21.47
N ILE A 100 7.88 13.81 -21.18
CA ILE A 100 8.91 14.72 -21.73
C ILE A 100 9.70 13.96 -22.79
N LYS A 101 9.56 14.42 -24.04
CA LYS A 101 10.33 13.93 -25.17
C LYS A 101 11.60 14.75 -25.35
N GLY A 102 12.71 14.08 -25.62
CA GLY A 102 14.00 14.68 -25.91
C GLY A 102 15.04 14.52 -24.81
N TYR A 103 16.30 14.46 -25.22
CA TYR A 103 17.45 14.29 -24.32
C TYR A 103 18.21 15.60 -24.09
N VAL A 104 17.98 16.57 -24.97
CA VAL A 104 18.64 17.88 -24.98
C VAL A 104 17.59 18.97 -25.15
N PRO A 105 17.70 20.11 -24.46
CA PRO A 105 16.80 21.25 -24.67
C PRO A 105 16.74 21.70 -26.13
N PRO A 106 15.57 22.20 -26.61
CA PRO A 106 14.32 22.37 -25.85
C PRO A 106 13.57 21.05 -25.63
N TYR A 107 13.07 20.87 -24.38
CA TYR A 107 12.25 19.71 -24.02
C TYR A 107 10.80 19.96 -24.40
N TYR A 108 10.19 18.99 -25.07
CA TYR A 108 8.77 19.05 -25.43
C TYR A 108 7.95 18.27 -24.41
N VAL A 109 6.98 18.91 -23.80
CA VAL A 109 5.99 18.25 -22.94
C VAL A 109 4.88 17.73 -23.84
N MET A 110 4.66 16.44 -23.82
CA MET A 110 3.60 15.76 -24.53
C MET A 110 2.65 15.10 -23.53
N ILE A 111 1.49 14.68 -23.97
CA ILE A 111 0.52 13.93 -23.17
C ILE A 111 0.48 12.51 -23.70
N LEU A 112 0.68 11.55 -22.81
CA LEU A 112 0.42 10.15 -23.05
C LEU A 112 -1.03 9.92 -22.64
N ASN A 113 -1.93 9.74 -23.60
CA ASN A 113 -3.37 9.55 -23.35
C ASN A 113 -3.85 8.32 -24.12
N TYR A 114 -4.01 7.20 -23.40
CA TYR A 114 -4.37 5.92 -23.96
C TYR A 114 -5.23 5.10 -23.01
N THR A 115 -6.22 4.41 -23.58
CA THR A 115 -6.94 3.33 -22.93
C THR A 115 -6.44 2.00 -23.46
N VAL A 116 -5.93 1.15 -22.58
CA VAL A 116 -5.41 -0.17 -22.93
C VAL A 116 -6.34 -1.24 -22.40
N PRO A 117 -7.13 -1.88 -23.25
CA PRO A 117 -7.91 -3.05 -22.87
C PRO A 117 -6.99 -4.27 -22.74
N ASN A 118 -7.34 -5.19 -21.84
CA ASN A 118 -6.65 -6.48 -21.67
C ASN A 118 -5.15 -6.34 -21.36
N VAL A 119 -4.85 -5.73 -20.24
CA VAL A 119 -3.49 -5.59 -19.71
C VAL A 119 -2.85 -6.96 -19.50
N GLN A 120 -1.62 -7.12 -19.96
CA GLN A 120 -0.88 -8.37 -19.87
C GLN A 120 0.02 -8.41 -18.62
N GLY A 121 0.18 -9.62 -18.04
CA GLY A 121 1.14 -9.83 -16.96
C GLY A 121 0.83 -9.03 -15.69
N TYR A 122 -0.44 -8.79 -15.39
CA TYR A 122 -0.81 -8.10 -14.15
C TYR A 122 -0.46 -8.97 -12.94
N THR A 123 0.48 -8.52 -12.13
CA THR A 123 0.93 -9.17 -10.90
C THR A 123 0.80 -8.22 -9.71
N THR A 124 0.48 -8.78 -8.56
CA THR A 124 0.46 -8.05 -7.28
C THR A 124 1.33 -8.82 -6.29
N GLU A 125 2.29 -8.14 -5.70
CA GLU A 125 3.18 -8.68 -4.67
C GLU A 125 3.09 -7.83 -3.42
N GLN A 126 2.89 -8.48 -2.28
CA GLN A 126 2.91 -7.79 -1.00
C GLN A 126 4.36 -7.54 -0.57
N THR A 127 4.67 -6.29 -0.25
CA THR A 127 5.97 -5.85 0.24
C THR A 127 5.89 -5.49 1.72
N HIS A 128 7.00 -5.23 2.36
CA HIS A 128 7.05 -4.78 3.76
C HIS A 128 6.30 -3.45 4.00
N GLU A 129 6.26 -2.57 3.00
CA GLU A 129 5.66 -1.22 3.11
C GLU A 129 4.27 -1.12 2.47
N GLY A 130 3.86 -2.16 1.75
CA GLY A 130 2.56 -2.19 1.08
C GLY A 130 2.52 -3.17 -0.09
N TRP A 131 2.30 -2.67 -1.31
CA TRP A 131 2.10 -3.50 -2.50
C TRP A 131 2.95 -3.04 -3.67
N MET A 132 3.43 -3.98 -4.42
CA MET A 132 4.00 -3.77 -5.75
C MET A 132 3.02 -4.33 -6.78
N VAL A 133 2.56 -3.48 -7.70
CA VAL A 133 1.67 -3.87 -8.80
C VAL A 133 2.42 -3.65 -10.10
N THR A 134 2.59 -4.70 -10.90
CA THR A 134 3.30 -4.64 -12.18
C THR A 134 2.40 -5.17 -13.28
N PHE A 135 2.39 -4.49 -14.41
CA PHE A 135 1.73 -4.94 -15.63
C PHE A 135 2.43 -4.38 -16.87
N SER A 136 2.18 -5.03 -18.00
CA SER A 136 2.74 -4.61 -19.28
C SER A 136 1.64 -4.30 -20.28
N THR A 137 1.89 -3.33 -21.12
CA THR A 137 0.98 -2.93 -22.20
C THR A 137 1.74 -2.74 -23.49
N SER A 138 1.13 -3.09 -24.60
CA SER A 138 1.62 -2.75 -25.95
C SER A 138 0.86 -1.51 -26.43
N LEU A 139 1.38 -0.32 -26.08
CA LEU A 139 0.75 0.96 -26.43
C LEU A 139 0.91 1.31 -27.91
N PHE A 140 1.95 0.83 -28.55
CA PHE A 140 2.24 1.03 -29.97
C PHE A 140 2.73 -0.27 -30.57
N SER A 141 2.53 -0.48 -31.83
CA SER A 141 2.81 -1.71 -32.58
C SER A 141 4.24 -2.28 -32.47
N ALA A 142 5.15 -1.58 -31.81
CA ALA A 142 6.56 -1.97 -31.70
C ALA A 142 7.15 -1.87 -30.29
N SER A 143 6.44 -1.38 -29.29
CA SER A 143 7.03 -1.16 -27.95
C SER A 143 6.09 -1.65 -26.84
N THR A 144 6.63 -2.51 -25.98
CA THR A 144 5.97 -2.91 -24.74
C THR A 144 6.44 -1.99 -23.63
N TYR A 145 5.49 -1.43 -22.90
CA TYR A 145 5.76 -0.62 -21.70
C TYR A 145 5.39 -1.43 -20.47
N THR A 146 6.26 -1.44 -19.50
CA THR A 146 6.00 -2.04 -18.18
C THR A 146 5.76 -0.91 -17.19
N PHE A 147 4.66 -1.01 -16.47
CA PHE A 147 4.30 -0.10 -15.40
C PHE A 147 4.47 -0.83 -14.07
N THR A 148 5.18 -0.21 -13.15
CA THR A 148 5.36 -0.71 -11.80
C THR A 148 4.89 0.34 -10.80
N PHE A 149 3.85 0.02 -10.05
CA PHE A 149 3.37 0.81 -8.92
C PHE A 149 3.93 0.24 -7.63
N GLU A 150 4.60 1.07 -6.87
CA GLU A 150 4.97 0.82 -5.48
C GLU A 150 4.02 1.60 -4.58
N ILE A 151 3.13 0.92 -3.89
CA ILE A 151 2.02 1.52 -3.13
C ILE A 151 2.26 1.34 -1.64
N PHE A 152 2.32 2.46 -0.90
CA PHE A 152 2.56 2.49 0.54
C PHE A 152 1.23 2.49 1.29
N THR A 153 0.82 1.34 1.83
CA THR A 153 -0.51 1.17 2.45
C THR A 153 -0.72 2.01 3.71
N ARG A 154 0.35 2.34 4.46
CA ARG A 154 0.23 3.20 5.65
C ARG A 154 -0.07 4.66 5.35
N THR A 155 0.39 5.15 4.22
CA THR A 155 0.30 6.59 3.86
C THR A 155 -0.66 6.85 2.71
N GLY A 156 -0.98 5.81 1.91
CA GLY A 156 -1.72 5.95 0.65
C GLY A 156 -0.90 6.59 -0.46
N GLY A 157 0.40 6.80 -0.25
CA GLY A 157 1.31 7.27 -1.30
C GLY A 157 1.65 6.16 -2.29
N ALA A 158 2.05 6.52 -3.50
CA ALA A 158 2.53 5.57 -4.48
C ALA A 158 3.57 6.19 -5.41
N ASN A 159 4.49 5.35 -5.89
CA ASN A 159 5.42 5.65 -6.95
C ASN A 159 5.03 4.87 -8.19
N LEU A 160 5.15 5.46 -9.37
CA LEU A 160 4.98 4.80 -10.66
C LEU A 160 6.27 4.92 -11.48
N THR A 161 6.76 3.79 -11.93
CA THR A 161 7.92 3.68 -12.83
C THR A 161 7.60 2.84 -14.06
#